data_27c6be2296903c34d64ceb2c029a11b5
#
_entry.id   27c6be2296903c34d64ceb2c029a11b5
#
_cell.length_a   1.000
_cell.length_b   1.000
_cell.length_c   1.000
_cell.angle_alpha   90.00
_cell.angle_beta   90.00
_cell.angle_gamma   90.00
#
_symmetry.space_group_name_H-M   'P 1'
#
loop_
_entity.id
_entity.type
_entity.pdbx_description
1 polymer ?
#
loop_
_entity_poly.entity_id
_entity_poly.type
_entity_poly.pdbx_seq_one_letter_code
_entity_poly.pdbx_strand_id
1 'polypeptide(L)'
;MAESERRRIGVIGAGWVSEYHLPAWMKQSARAEVVAIADPSAEARTARSRTFGIPRNYESAQDMLTEETLDAVDICAPREAHVELVRLAAAKSIDILCQKPLAPDYDQAVALVTGLPSSIRLMVHENWRFRAYYRWLKAWLQEGFAGEIRQVQFEFFSSGMIADAEGNRPALIRQPFFRRQQRLLVMEVMIHHLDTLRYLFGEMEVVAARLERSNDDIIAEDVAAVVLRRLDDGVIVTVNANLAVHGAPPAPRDHLRIFGTQATLELNGNRLSAKGNVPRVEEFDADAVYQGAYDATIAHFLDGLDGRAAMETVPDDNLKTLALVEEIYRLSRFDPEYKPR
;
A
#
# COMPACT_ATOMS: atom_id res chain seq x y z
N MET A 1 35.13 -7.43 -14.22
CA MET A 1 33.93 -6.58 -14.13
C MET A 1 34.12 -5.74 -12.86
N ALA A 2 34.10 -4.41 -12.96
CA ALA A 2 34.13 -3.58 -11.76
C ALA A 2 32.95 -3.99 -10.87
N GLU A 3 33.19 -4.26 -9.58
CA GLU A 3 32.10 -4.37 -8.59
C GLU A 3 31.30 -3.08 -8.70
N SER A 4 30.06 -3.19 -9.11
CA SER A 4 29.13 -2.07 -9.08
C SER A 4 29.03 -1.63 -7.62
N GLU A 5 29.42 -0.41 -7.32
CA GLU A 5 29.33 0.14 -5.98
C GLU A 5 27.87 0.04 -5.50
N ARG A 6 27.66 -0.58 -4.31
CA ARG A 6 26.32 -0.76 -3.75
C ARG A 6 25.70 0.60 -3.44
N ARG A 7 24.42 0.76 -3.74
CA ARG A 7 23.70 1.98 -3.40
C ARG A 7 23.59 2.16 -1.88
N ARG A 8 23.80 3.36 -1.43
CA ARG A 8 23.72 3.76 -0.02
C ARG A 8 22.31 4.24 0.31
N ILE A 9 21.62 3.52 1.18
CA ILE A 9 20.22 3.77 1.52
C ILE A 9 20.11 4.32 2.94
N GLY A 10 19.35 5.42 3.10
CA GLY A 10 18.89 5.91 4.39
C GLY A 10 17.44 5.48 4.64
N VAL A 11 17.11 5.01 5.84
CA VAL A 11 15.73 4.71 6.24
C VAL A 11 15.22 5.78 7.19
N ILE A 12 14.05 6.35 6.93
CA ILE A 12 13.41 7.36 7.77
C ILE A 12 12.14 6.79 8.39
N GLY A 13 12.17 6.58 9.70
CA GLY A 13 11.12 5.91 10.46
C GLY A 13 11.53 4.50 10.88
N ALA A 14 11.49 4.23 12.19
CA ALA A 14 11.81 2.95 12.84
C ALA A 14 10.57 2.26 13.42
N GLY A 15 9.36 2.68 12.97
CA GLY A 15 8.08 2.15 13.40
C GLY A 15 7.81 0.72 12.90
N TRP A 16 6.56 0.25 13.12
CA TRP A 16 6.16 -1.10 12.81
C TRP A 16 6.43 -1.50 11.34
N VAL A 17 6.14 -0.62 10.37
CA VAL A 17 6.30 -0.96 8.95
C VAL A 17 7.76 -1.22 8.56
N SER A 18 8.72 -0.60 9.26
CA SER A 18 10.15 -0.83 9.02
C SER A 18 10.59 -2.28 9.27
N GLU A 19 9.80 -3.05 10.06
CA GLU A 19 10.02 -4.48 10.29
C GLU A 19 9.91 -5.33 9.03
N TYR A 20 9.23 -4.83 8.01
CA TYR A 20 9.06 -5.48 6.70
C TYR A 20 9.98 -4.88 5.63
N HIS A 21 10.24 -3.57 5.70
CA HIS A 21 11.15 -2.90 4.77
C HIS A 21 12.60 -3.33 4.97
N LEU A 22 13.08 -3.34 6.21
CA LEU A 22 14.47 -3.67 6.50
C LEU A 22 14.86 -5.10 6.05
N PRO A 23 14.08 -6.17 6.33
CA PRO A 23 14.37 -7.49 5.75
C PRO A 23 14.39 -7.49 4.23
N ALA A 24 13.50 -6.73 3.57
CA ALA A 24 13.48 -6.63 2.13
C ALA A 24 14.74 -5.94 1.58
N TRP A 25 15.23 -4.88 2.22
CA TRP A 25 16.53 -4.28 1.91
C TRP A 25 17.69 -5.24 2.12
N MET A 26 17.69 -6.02 3.21
CA MET A 26 18.74 -7.01 3.48
C MET A 26 18.82 -8.07 2.36
N LYS A 27 17.69 -8.45 1.77
CA LYS A 27 17.66 -9.35 0.59
C LYS A 27 18.31 -8.73 -0.65
N GLN A 28 18.43 -7.42 -0.72
CA GLN A 28 19.08 -6.70 -1.82
C GLN A 28 20.55 -6.34 -1.52
N SER A 29 21.18 -6.96 -0.52
CA SER A 29 22.53 -6.64 -0.04
C SER A 29 23.64 -6.68 -1.12
N ALA A 30 23.42 -7.38 -2.22
CA ALA A 30 24.31 -7.36 -3.39
C ALA A 30 24.23 -6.04 -4.19
N ARG A 31 23.15 -5.25 -4.07
CA ARG A 31 22.87 -4.04 -4.85
C ARG A 31 22.82 -2.78 -4.01
N ALA A 32 22.41 -2.90 -2.75
CA ALA A 32 22.21 -1.78 -1.85
C ALA A 32 22.59 -2.13 -0.41
N GLU A 33 22.92 -1.10 0.36
CA GLU A 33 23.25 -1.20 1.78
C GLU A 33 22.50 -0.12 2.55
N VAL A 34 21.78 -0.51 3.60
CA VAL A 34 21.18 0.45 4.54
C VAL A 34 22.30 0.94 5.47
N VAL A 35 22.75 2.17 5.25
CA VAL A 35 23.87 2.76 5.98
C VAL A 35 23.45 3.60 7.18
N ALA A 36 22.20 4.07 7.19
CA ALA A 36 21.68 4.92 8.24
C ALA A 36 20.18 4.74 8.44
N ILE A 37 19.71 4.98 9.67
CA ILE A 37 18.29 5.08 10.02
C ILE A 37 18.04 6.31 10.88
N ALA A 38 16.93 7.02 10.63
CA ALA A 38 16.50 8.17 11.41
C ALA A 38 15.12 7.95 12.02
N ASP A 39 14.95 8.23 13.31
CA ASP A 39 13.66 8.22 14.01
C ASP A 39 13.78 9.05 15.32
N PRO A 40 12.77 9.86 15.70
CA PRO A 40 12.79 10.61 16.96
C PRO A 40 12.91 9.70 18.20
N SER A 41 12.36 8.48 18.14
CA SER A 41 12.46 7.51 19.24
C SER A 41 13.84 6.87 19.28
N ALA A 42 14.62 7.22 20.31
CA ALA A 42 15.95 6.61 20.56
C ALA A 42 15.87 5.08 20.73
N GLU A 43 14.80 4.59 21.37
CA GLU A 43 14.56 3.17 21.57
C GLU A 43 14.32 2.45 20.22
N ALA A 44 13.41 2.98 19.41
CA ALA A 44 13.04 2.38 18.11
C ALA A 44 14.24 2.35 17.15
N ARG A 45 14.92 3.48 16.94
CA ARG A 45 16.08 3.54 16.03
C ARG A 45 17.24 2.66 16.47
N THR A 46 17.50 2.58 17.81
CA THR A 46 18.56 1.73 18.34
C THR A 46 18.23 0.24 18.20
N ALA A 47 16.98 -0.13 18.45
CA ALA A 47 16.51 -1.51 18.26
C ALA A 47 16.68 -1.96 16.81
N ARG A 48 16.25 -1.15 15.84
CA ARG A 48 16.38 -1.44 14.40
C ARG A 48 17.86 -1.50 13.98
N SER A 49 18.68 -0.52 14.40
CA SER A 49 20.11 -0.51 14.09
C SER A 49 20.81 -1.79 14.56
N ARG A 50 20.52 -2.24 15.77
CA ARG A 50 21.10 -3.48 16.32
C ARG A 50 20.61 -4.72 15.58
N THR A 51 19.30 -4.82 15.32
CA THR A 51 18.70 -6.00 14.70
C THR A 51 19.19 -6.20 13.27
N PHE A 52 19.36 -5.12 12.51
CA PHE A 52 19.71 -5.17 11.09
C PHE A 52 21.15 -4.75 10.78
N GLY A 53 21.96 -4.49 11.81
CA GLY A 53 23.38 -4.13 11.64
C GLY A 53 23.58 -2.78 10.94
N ILE A 54 22.64 -1.82 11.12
CA ILE A 54 22.72 -0.49 10.50
C ILE A 54 23.76 0.32 11.27
N PRO A 55 24.84 0.81 10.62
CA PRO A 55 25.99 1.36 11.34
C PRO A 55 25.71 2.70 12.00
N ARG A 56 24.78 3.50 11.46
CA ARG A 56 24.49 4.85 11.99
C ARG A 56 23.00 5.06 12.25
N ASN A 57 22.69 5.77 13.34
CA ASN A 57 21.32 6.18 13.63
C ASN A 57 21.28 7.64 14.07
N TYR A 58 20.19 8.31 13.66
CA TYR A 58 19.98 9.74 13.81
C TYR A 58 18.64 10.02 14.50
N GLU A 59 18.57 11.09 15.27
CA GLU A 59 17.33 11.54 15.87
C GLU A 59 16.40 12.16 14.84
N SER A 60 16.97 12.85 13.84
CA SER A 60 16.20 13.52 12.80
C SER A 60 16.63 13.08 11.39
N ALA A 61 15.67 13.10 10.47
CA ALA A 61 15.93 12.92 9.03
C ALA A 61 16.85 14.02 8.49
N GLN A 62 16.71 15.25 9.00
CA GLN A 62 17.52 16.40 8.57
C GLN A 62 19.01 16.17 8.85
N ASP A 63 19.36 15.67 10.05
CA ASP A 63 20.76 15.39 10.41
C ASP A 63 21.30 14.24 9.55
N MET A 64 20.55 13.15 9.39
CA MET A 64 20.93 12.04 8.52
C MET A 64 21.19 12.50 7.08
N LEU A 65 20.28 13.27 6.50
CA LEU A 65 20.40 13.78 5.12
C LEU A 65 21.52 14.82 4.96
N THR A 66 22.02 15.38 6.05
CA THR A 66 23.12 16.34 6.05
C THR A 66 24.49 15.68 6.21
N GLU A 67 24.56 14.62 7.01
CA GLU A 67 25.82 13.98 7.37
C GLU A 67 26.16 12.78 6.46
N GLU A 68 25.12 12.14 5.84
CA GLU A 68 25.32 10.97 5.00
C GLU A 68 25.33 11.31 3.51
N THR A 69 26.17 10.61 2.78
CA THR A 69 26.06 10.53 1.31
C THR A 69 25.15 9.36 0.97
N LEU A 70 23.95 9.66 0.46
CA LEU A 70 22.92 8.66 0.16
C LEU A 70 22.55 8.71 -1.32
N ASP A 71 22.32 7.55 -1.93
CA ASP A 71 21.74 7.43 -3.26
C ASP A 71 20.21 7.50 -3.22
N ALA A 72 19.61 6.92 -2.19
CA ALA A 72 18.17 6.95 -2.00
C ALA A 72 17.77 6.90 -0.51
N VAL A 73 16.55 7.31 -0.23
CA VAL A 73 15.90 7.13 1.08
C VAL A 73 14.63 6.31 0.96
N ASP A 74 14.35 5.54 2.02
CA ASP A 74 13.10 4.82 2.22
C ASP A 74 12.35 5.44 3.41
N ILE A 75 11.22 6.11 3.11
CA ILE A 75 10.42 6.84 4.09
C ILE A 75 9.33 5.92 4.64
N CYS A 76 9.54 5.44 5.86
CA CYS A 76 8.66 4.57 6.65
C CYS A 76 7.97 5.32 7.81
N ALA A 77 7.92 6.63 7.74
CA ALA A 77 7.33 7.51 8.74
C ALA A 77 5.78 7.53 8.67
N PRO A 78 5.08 8.12 9.66
CA PRO A 78 3.65 8.41 9.54
C PRO A 78 3.34 9.35 8.36
N ARG A 79 2.17 9.16 7.73
CA ARG A 79 1.76 9.90 6.52
C ARG A 79 1.80 11.42 6.65
N GLU A 80 1.58 11.92 7.87
CA GLU A 80 1.60 13.36 8.16
C GLU A 80 2.98 13.99 7.94
N ALA A 81 4.05 13.18 8.01
CA ALA A 81 5.43 13.63 7.79
C ALA A 81 5.90 13.45 6.32
N HIS A 82 5.17 12.69 5.49
CA HIS A 82 5.64 12.31 4.16
C HIS A 82 6.00 13.52 3.29
N VAL A 83 5.11 14.54 3.23
CA VAL A 83 5.30 15.72 2.38
C VAL A 83 6.60 16.46 2.73
N GLU A 84 6.85 16.66 4.02
CA GLU A 84 8.07 17.32 4.50
C GLU A 84 9.32 16.49 4.19
N LEU A 85 9.29 15.19 4.53
CA LEU A 85 10.43 14.29 4.34
C LEU A 85 10.79 14.11 2.87
N VAL A 86 9.80 14.00 1.99
CA VAL A 86 10.00 13.94 0.53
C VAL A 86 10.66 15.22 0.03
N ARG A 87 10.20 16.40 0.48
CA ARG A 87 10.81 17.69 0.12
C ARG A 87 12.25 17.81 0.62
N LEU A 88 12.52 17.38 1.84
CA LEU A 88 13.87 17.38 2.41
C LEU A 88 14.84 16.51 1.58
N ALA A 89 14.44 15.30 1.23
CA ALA A 89 15.24 14.41 0.41
C ALA A 89 15.44 14.96 -1.02
N ALA A 90 14.36 15.45 -1.64
CA ALA A 90 14.39 16.04 -2.96
C ALA A 90 15.33 17.27 -3.04
N ALA A 91 15.36 18.13 -2.01
CA ALA A 91 16.26 19.28 -1.91
C ALA A 91 17.75 18.88 -1.87
N LYS A 92 18.04 17.64 -1.48
CA LYS A 92 19.40 17.05 -1.49
C LYS A 92 19.68 16.23 -2.75
N SER A 93 18.78 16.21 -3.72
CA SER A 93 18.87 15.40 -4.95
C SER A 93 18.98 13.90 -4.68
N ILE A 94 18.32 13.40 -3.64
CA ILE A 94 18.29 12.00 -3.22
C ILE A 94 17.01 11.36 -3.76
N ASP A 95 17.10 10.17 -4.38
CA ASP A 95 15.96 9.41 -4.86
C ASP A 95 15.12 8.84 -3.70
N ILE A 96 13.84 8.60 -3.92
CA ILE A 96 12.90 8.40 -2.81
C ILE A 96 11.99 7.20 -3.05
N LEU A 97 11.95 6.29 -2.08
CA LEU A 97 10.85 5.35 -1.87
C LEU A 97 10.03 5.87 -0.69
N CYS A 98 8.74 6.14 -0.87
CA CYS A 98 7.88 6.70 0.18
C CYS A 98 6.70 5.78 0.46
N GLN A 99 6.43 5.48 1.74
CA GLN A 99 5.23 4.75 2.14
C GLN A 99 3.95 5.43 1.67
N LYS A 100 2.91 4.60 1.47
CA LYS A 100 1.55 5.07 1.19
C LYS A 100 0.84 5.53 2.50
N PRO A 101 -0.16 6.42 2.38
CA PRO A 101 -0.45 7.27 1.23
C PRO A 101 0.64 8.33 1.05
N LEU A 102 0.86 8.80 -0.18
CA LEU A 102 1.92 9.78 -0.48
C LEU A 102 1.81 11.07 0.35
N ALA A 103 0.59 11.47 0.68
CA ALA A 103 0.29 12.62 1.53
C ALA A 103 -1.00 12.38 2.34
N PRO A 104 -1.30 13.18 3.38
CA PRO A 104 -2.52 13.06 4.18
C PRO A 104 -3.82 13.23 3.39
N ASP A 105 -3.81 14.00 2.31
CA ASP A 105 -4.93 14.23 1.41
C ASP A 105 -4.48 14.44 -0.03
N TYR A 106 -5.45 14.50 -0.96
CA TYR A 106 -5.21 14.63 -2.38
C TYR A 106 -4.55 15.96 -2.77
N ASP A 107 -5.00 17.07 -2.18
CA ASP A 107 -4.49 18.42 -2.54
C ASP A 107 -3.03 18.57 -2.14
N GLN A 108 -2.66 18.07 -0.96
CA GLN A 108 -1.26 18.03 -0.52
C GLN A 108 -0.41 17.12 -1.42
N ALA A 109 -0.96 15.97 -1.86
CA ALA A 109 -0.26 15.08 -2.80
C ALA A 109 -0.03 15.78 -4.14
N VAL A 110 -1.03 16.42 -4.72
CA VAL A 110 -0.91 17.20 -5.97
C VAL A 110 0.13 18.31 -5.83
N ALA A 111 0.07 19.09 -4.73
CA ALA A 111 1.03 20.17 -4.48
C ALA A 111 2.46 19.65 -4.31
N LEU A 112 2.62 18.47 -3.69
CA LEU A 112 3.92 17.81 -3.57
C LEU A 112 4.45 17.41 -4.94
N VAL A 113 3.67 16.65 -5.72
CA VAL A 113 4.08 16.12 -7.03
C VAL A 113 4.41 17.24 -8.01
N THR A 114 3.56 18.29 -8.06
CA THR A 114 3.78 19.46 -8.93
C THR A 114 5.06 20.22 -8.58
N GLY A 115 5.46 20.22 -7.30
CA GLY A 115 6.65 20.92 -6.82
C GLY A 115 7.94 20.08 -6.85
N LEU A 116 7.87 18.80 -7.24
CA LEU A 116 9.05 17.95 -7.28
C LEU A 116 9.92 18.25 -8.51
N PRO A 117 11.25 18.36 -8.35
CA PRO A 117 12.17 18.45 -9.48
C PRO A 117 12.09 17.18 -10.35
N SER A 118 12.07 17.34 -11.68
CA SER A 118 12.02 16.22 -12.62
C SER A 118 13.25 15.29 -12.57
N SER A 119 14.32 15.73 -11.93
CA SER A 119 15.52 14.91 -11.69
C SER A 119 15.37 13.90 -10.57
N ILE A 120 14.34 14.04 -9.71
CA ILE A 120 14.11 13.15 -8.58
C ILE A 120 13.24 11.98 -9.01
N ARG A 121 13.72 10.77 -8.76
CA ARG A 121 12.93 9.56 -8.92
C ARG A 121 12.25 9.27 -7.60
N LEU A 122 10.93 9.36 -7.60
CA LEU A 122 10.09 8.99 -6.46
C LEU A 122 9.20 7.82 -6.86
N MET A 123 9.16 6.79 -6.02
CA MET A 123 8.21 5.69 -6.11
C MET A 123 7.43 5.60 -4.79
N VAL A 124 6.11 5.46 -4.88
CA VAL A 124 5.27 5.19 -3.71
C VAL A 124 5.30 3.70 -3.40
N HIS A 125 5.53 3.36 -2.14
CA HIS A 125 5.55 1.96 -1.68
C HIS A 125 4.12 1.40 -1.60
N GLU A 126 3.45 1.29 -2.77
CA GLU A 126 2.16 0.64 -2.90
C GLU A 126 2.38 -0.84 -3.20
N ASN A 127 2.55 -1.62 -2.14
CA ASN A 127 3.06 -2.98 -2.23
C ASN A 127 2.00 -4.05 -2.56
N TRP A 128 0.69 -3.74 -2.46
CA TRP A 128 -0.35 -4.76 -2.68
C TRP A 128 -0.32 -5.34 -4.08
N ARG A 129 -0.18 -4.50 -5.12
CA ARG A 129 -0.05 -4.97 -6.51
C ARG A 129 1.15 -5.89 -6.74
N PHE A 130 2.16 -5.87 -5.85
CA PHE A 130 3.32 -6.75 -5.90
C PHE A 130 3.13 -8.09 -5.19
N ARG A 131 1.99 -8.36 -4.58
CA ARG A 131 1.67 -9.68 -4.04
C ARG A 131 1.65 -10.72 -5.15
N ALA A 132 2.27 -11.87 -4.92
CA ALA A 132 2.46 -12.91 -5.92
C ALA A 132 1.15 -13.30 -6.62
N TYR A 133 0.07 -13.49 -5.88
CA TYR A 133 -1.22 -13.86 -6.46
C TYR A 133 -1.82 -12.78 -7.38
N TYR A 134 -1.58 -11.48 -7.15
CA TYR A 134 -2.03 -10.43 -8.06
C TYR A 134 -1.17 -10.37 -9.33
N ARG A 135 0.13 -10.66 -9.24
CA ARG A 135 1.01 -10.82 -10.40
C ARG A 135 0.58 -12.01 -11.26
N TRP A 136 0.27 -13.15 -10.63
CA TRP A 136 -0.28 -14.31 -11.32
C TRP A 136 -1.64 -14.02 -11.96
N LEU A 137 -2.54 -13.38 -11.21
CA LEU A 137 -3.86 -12.99 -11.73
C LEU A 137 -3.74 -12.05 -12.93
N LYS A 138 -2.82 -11.06 -12.89
CA LYS A 138 -2.56 -10.18 -14.02
C LYS A 138 -2.08 -10.95 -15.24
N ALA A 139 -1.19 -11.92 -15.06
CA ALA A 139 -0.73 -12.79 -16.15
C ALA A 139 -1.88 -13.60 -16.75
N TRP A 140 -2.75 -14.21 -15.93
CA TRP A 140 -3.92 -14.93 -16.41
C TRP A 140 -4.90 -14.03 -17.18
N LEU A 141 -5.08 -12.79 -16.76
CA LEU A 141 -5.91 -11.82 -17.48
C LEU A 141 -5.29 -11.45 -18.83
N GLN A 142 -3.97 -11.26 -18.89
CA GLN A 142 -3.24 -10.96 -20.13
C GLN A 142 -3.22 -12.15 -21.10
N GLU A 143 -3.20 -13.39 -20.58
CA GLU A 143 -3.36 -14.61 -21.38
C GLU A 143 -4.79 -14.76 -21.96
N GLY A 144 -5.72 -13.87 -21.58
CA GLY A 144 -7.11 -13.93 -22.02
C GLY A 144 -7.95 -15.02 -21.34
N PHE A 145 -7.50 -15.54 -20.20
CA PHE A 145 -8.09 -16.69 -19.52
C PHE A 145 -9.56 -16.49 -19.12
N ALA A 146 -9.93 -15.27 -18.74
CA ALA A 146 -11.32 -14.91 -18.43
C ALA A 146 -12.18 -14.69 -19.68
N GLY A 147 -11.58 -14.45 -20.85
CA GLY A 147 -12.26 -13.86 -21.99
C GLY A 147 -12.61 -12.40 -21.74
N GLU A 148 -13.72 -11.90 -22.29
CA GLU A 148 -14.23 -10.56 -22.00
C GLU A 148 -14.76 -10.52 -20.57
N ILE A 149 -14.29 -9.55 -19.78
CA ILE A 149 -14.77 -9.35 -18.40
C ILE A 149 -16.17 -8.73 -18.45
N ARG A 150 -17.11 -9.28 -17.67
CA ARG A 150 -18.50 -8.82 -17.58
C ARG A 150 -18.78 -8.09 -16.27
N GLN A 151 -18.14 -8.51 -15.17
CA GLN A 151 -18.30 -7.94 -13.85
C GLN A 151 -17.12 -8.31 -12.97
N VAL A 152 -16.80 -7.46 -11.99
CA VAL A 152 -15.81 -7.73 -10.94
C VAL A 152 -16.45 -7.47 -9.58
N GLN A 153 -16.19 -8.36 -8.62
CA GLN A 153 -16.60 -8.21 -7.23
C GLN A 153 -15.39 -8.36 -6.32
N PHE A 154 -15.21 -7.42 -5.43
CA PHE A 154 -14.14 -7.43 -4.45
C PHE A 154 -14.74 -7.30 -3.05
N GLU A 155 -14.33 -8.18 -2.14
CA GLU A 155 -14.76 -8.20 -0.74
C GLU A 155 -13.53 -8.23 0.18
N PHE A 156 -13.60 -7.45 1.25
CA PHE A 156 -12.54 -7.32 2.22
C PHE A 156 -13.16 -7.22 3.62
N PHE A 157 -13.28 -8.36 4.29
CA PHE A 157 -13.94 -8.47 5.59
C PHE A 157 -12.99 -8.91 6.69
N SER A 158 -13.15 -8.32 7.87
CA SER A 158 -12.36 -8.61 9.07
C SER A 158 -13.20 -8.54 10.33
N SER A 159 -12.85 -9.31 11.34
CA SER A 159 -13.34 -9.16 12.71
C SER A 159 -12.41 -8.32 13.59
N GLY A 160 -11.40 -7.66 13.01
CA GLY A 160 -10.38 -6.94 13.76
C GLY A 160 -10.88 -5.77 14.62
N MET A 161 -12.08 -5.24 14.31
CA MET A 161 -12.77 -4.21 15.11
C MET A 161 -13.79 -4.78 16.09
N ILE A 162 -13.97 -6.10 16.16
CA ILE A 162 -14.82 -6.75 17.17
C ILE A 162 -14.00 -6.95 18.44
N ALA A 163 -14.61 -6.65 19.59
CA ALA A 163 -13.98 -6.89 20.88
C ALA A 163 -13.82 -8.41 21.14
N ASP A 164 -12.64 -8.83 21.57
CA ASP A 164 -12.38 -10.15 22.11
C ASP A 164 -12.98 -10.33 23.51
N ALA A 165 -12.75 -11.48 24.15
CA ALA A 165 -13.27 -11.78 25.49
C ALA A 165 -12.75 -10.84 26.58
N GLU A 166 -11.59 -10.26 26.38
CA GLU A 166 -10.93 -9.27 27.24
C GLU A 166 -11.35 -7.83 26.93
N GLY A 167 -12.20 -7.62 25.91
CA GLY A 167 -12.66 -6.31 25.45
C GLY A 167 -11.68 -5.60 24.50
N ASN A 168 -10.61 -6.26 24.07
CA ASN A 168 -9.64 -5.71 23.16
C ASN A 168 -10.11 -5.85 21.71
N ARG A 169 -9.68 -4.89 20.85
CA ARG A 169 -9.91 -4.96 19.41
C ARG A 169 -8.58 -5.20 18.72
N PRO A 170 -8.37 -6.36 18.07
CA PRO A 170 -7.08 -6.72 17.47
C PRO A 170 -6.51 -5.68 16.52
N ALA A 171 -7.35 -5.02 15.71
CA ALA A 171 -6.94 -3.97 14.80
C ALA A 171 -6.40 -2.72 15.54
N LEU A 172 -7.02 -2.35 16.67
CA LEU A 172 -6.62 -1.19 17.47
C LEU A 172 -5.42 -1.45 18.38
N ILE A 173 -5.11 -2.72 18.68
CA ILE A 173 -3.86 -3.10 19.35
C ILE A 173 -2.72 -2.99 18.34
N ARG A 174 -2.89 -3.54 17.14
CA ARG A 174 -1.86 -3.52 16.09
C ARG A 174 -1.58 -2.11 15.58
N GLN A 175 -2.61 -1.29 15.43
CA GLN A 175 -2.55 0.07 14.90
C GLN A 175 -3.34 1.04 15.80
N PRO A 176 -2.78 1.46 16.96
CA PRO A 176 -3.49 2.30 17.92
C PRO A 176 -3.92 3.67 17.37
N PHE A 177 -3.22 4.17 16.37
CA PHE A 177 -3.51 5.45 15.72
C PHE A 177 -4.85 5.46 14.97
N PHE A 178 -5.41 4.30 14.60
CA PHE A 178 -6.73 4.18 13.98
C PHE A 178 -7.84 4.86 14.78
N ARG A 179 -7.71 4.91 16.11
CA ARG A 179 -8.68 5.58 17.02
C ARG A 179 -8.89 7.06 16.69
N ARG A 180 -7.87 7.72 16.12
CA ARG A 180 -7.85 9.17 15.92
C ARG A 180 -7.88 9.58 14.45
N GLN A 181 -7.81 8.64 13.54
CA GLN A 181 -7.86 8.93 12.12
C GLN A 181 -9.26 9.39 11.72
N GLN A 182 -9.34 10.51 10.99
CA GLN A 182 -10.60 11.04 10.46
C GLN A 182 -11.04 10.32 9.17
N ARG A 183 -10.10 9.65 8.50
CA ARG A 183 -10.28 8.84 7.29
C ARG A 183 -9.53 7.54 7.50
N LEU A 184 -10.23 6.40 7.59
CA LEU A 184 -9.64 5.15 8.05
C LEU A 184 -9.71 4.06 6.99
N LEU A 185 -10.87 3.40 6.81
CA LEU A 185 -10.96 2.19 5.98
C LEU A 185 -10.57 2.47 4.53
N VAL A 186 -11.08 3.55 3.94
CA VAL A 186 -10.79 3.86 2.54
C VAL A 186 -9.36 4.37 2.37
N MET A 187 -8.91 5.31 3.21
CA MET A 187 -7.61 5.96 3.08
C MET A 187 -6.44 5.07 3.53
N GLU A 188 -6.61 4.31 4.64
CA GLU A 188 -5.51 3.52 5.21
C GLU A 188 -5.44 2.10 4.66
N VAL A 189 -6.59 1.53 4.26
CA VAL A 189 -6.70 0.12 3.92
C VAL A 189 -7.12 -0.08 2.47
N MET A 190 -8.26 0.48 2.06
CA MET A 190 -8.78 0.27 0.71
C MET A 190 -7.96 0.95 -0.39
N ILE A 191 -7.13 1.93 -0.06
CA ILE A 191 -6.19 2.53 -1.02
C ILE A 191 -5.37 1.47 -1.75
N HIS A 192 -4.91 0.44 -1.05
CA HIS A 192 -4.20 -0.71 -1.62
C HIS A 192 -5.05 -1.49 -2.63
N HIS A 193 -6.35 -1.67 -2.32
CA HIS A 193 -7.27 -2.41 -3.18
C HIS A 193 -7.65 -1.61 -4.41
N LEU A 194 -7.85 -0.29 -4.26
CA LEU A 194 -8.11 0.63 -5.38
C LEU A 194 -6.91 0.67 -6.34
N ASP A 195 -5.71 0.74 -5.80
CA ASP A 195 -4.46 0.64 -6.56
C ASP A 195 -4.35 -0.69 -7.31
N THR A 196 -4.60 -1.80 -6.61
CA THR A 196 -4.56 -3.15 -7.20
C THR A 196 -5.62 -3.33 -8.30
N LEU A 197 -6.83 -2.81 -8.09
CA LEU A 197 -7.89 -2.86 -9.11
C LEU A 197 -7.49 -2.06 -10.35
N ARG A 198 -6.89 -0.87 -10.19
CA ARG A 198 -6.32 -0.10 -11.31
C ARG A 198 -5.21 -0.87 -12.02
N TYR A 199 -4.31 -1.48 -11.27
CA TYR A 199 -3.25 -2.33 -11.82
C TYR A 199 -3.80 -3.50 -12.65
N LEU A 200 -4.83 -4.18 -12.16
CA LEU A 200 -5.41 -5.35 -12.84
C LEU A 200 -6.25 -4.95 -14.07
N PHE A 201 -7.07 -3.93 -13.94
CA PHE A 201 -8.17 -3.65 -14.86
C PHE A 201 -8.09 -2.29 -15.57
N GLY A 202 -7.10 -1.47 -15.29
CA GLY A 202 -6.98 -0.13 -15.87
C GLY A 202 -7.74 0.95 -15.09
N GLU A 203 -7.89 2.13 -15.70
CA GLU A 203 -8.45 3.29 -15.02
C GLU A 203 -9.96 3.15 -14.78
N MET A 204 -10.42 3.76 -13.67
CA MET A 204 -11.79 3.65 -13.19
C MET A 204 -12.32 5.00 -12.71
N GLU A 205 -13.62 5.12 -12.61
CA GLU A 205 -14.32 6.20 -11.91
C GLU A 205 -15.22 5.63 -10.82
N VAL A 206 -15.51 6.45 -9.82
CA VAL A 206 -16.47 6.10 -8.75
C VAL A 206 -17.87 6.47 -9.18
N VAL A 207 -18.77 5.49 -9.27
CA VAL A 207 -20.18 5.70 -9.64
C VAL A 207 -21.04 5.99 -8.42
N ALA A 208 -20.79 5.26 -7.31
CA ALA A 208 -21.49 5.41 -6.05
C ALA A 208 -20.63 4.94 -4.89
N ALA A 209 -20.82 5.56 -3.72
CA ALA A 209 -20.17 5.15 -2.49
C ALA A 209 -21.08 5.37 -1.28
N ARG A 210 -21.02 4.43 -0.33
CA ARG A 210 -21.59 4.57 1.00
C ARG A 210 -20.55 4.15 2.02
N LEU A 211 -20.29 5.01 3.00
CA LEU A 211 -19.38 4.78 4.11
C LEU A 211 -20.18 4.86 5.41
N GLU A 212 -19.83 4.02 6.37
CA GLU A 212 -20.46 4.00 7.68
C GLU A 212 -19.43 3.75 8.78
N ARG A 213 -19.74 4.23 9.97
CA ARG A 213 -19.02 3.91 11.20
C ARG A 213 -19.88 2.98 12.05
N SER A 214 -19.42 1.76 12.27
CA SER A 214 -20.11 0.78 13.10
C SER A 214 -19.53 0.64 14.51
N ASN A 215 -18.38 1.26 14.78
CA ASN A 215 -17.60 1.11 16.01
C ASN A 215 -17.36 2.46 16.70
N ASP A 216 -17.73 2.55 17.99
CA ASP A 216 -17.58 3.78 18.79
C ASP A 216 -16.14 4.05 19.27
N ASP A 217 -15.22 3.07 19.15
CA ASP A 217 -13.81 3.25 19.53
C ASP A 217 -12.97 3.98 18.46
N ILE A 218 -13.59 4.31 17.35
CA ILE A 218 -13.00 5.07 16.22
C ILE A 218 -13.90 6.27 15.87
N ILE A 219 -13.34 7.24 15.17
CA ILE A 219 -14.10 8.41 14.69
C ILE A 219 -14.41 8.33 13.19
N ALA A 220 -13.66 7.53 12.44
CA ALA A 220 -13.81 7.38 10.99
C ALA A 220 -14.64 6.15 10.62
N GLU A 221 -14.74 5.87 9.34
CA GLU A 221 -15.49 4.75 8.77
C GLU A 221 -14.74 3.42 8.92
N ASP A 222 -15.49 2.35 9.17
CA ASP A 222 -15.05 0.96 9.17
C ASP A 222 -15.90 0.06 8.28
N VAL A 223 -16.89 0.65 7.58
CA VAL A 223 -17.73 -0.02 6.59
C VAL A 223 -17.75 0.78 5.30
N ALA A 224 -17.57 0.12 4.16
CA ALA A 224 -17.64 0.74 2.84
C ALA A 224 -18.33 -0.17 1.82
N ALA A 225 -19.21 0.43 1.01
CA ALA A 225 -19.77 -0.15 -0.20
C ALA A 225 -19.54 0.84 -1.35
N VAL A 226 -18.78 0.41 -2.37
CA VAL A 226 -18.37 1.27 -3.48
C VAL A 226 -18.68 0.58 -4.80
N VAL A 227 -19.18 1.35 -5.75
CA VAL A 227 -19.38 0.92 -7.14
C VAL A 227 -18.43 1.75 -8.02
N LEU A 228 -17.54 1.05 -8.70
CA LEU A 228 -16.63 1.63 -9.68
C LEU A 228 -17.07 1.21 -11.09
N ARG A 229 -16.66 1.97 -12.09
CA ARG A 229 -16.82 1.66 -13.51
C ARG A 229 -15.48 1.81 -14.21
N ARG A 230 -15.08 0.81 -14.98
CA ARG A 230 -13.90 0.90 -15.85
C ARG A 230 -14.15 1.93 -16.95
N LEU A 231 -13.13 2.73 -17.27
CA LEU A 231 -13.26 3.77 -18.27
C LEU A 231 -13.24 3.23 -19.70
N ASP A 232 -12.55 2.11 -19.94
CA ASP A 232 -12.35 1.56 -21.29
C ASP A 232 -13.62 0.89 -21.86
N ASP A 233 -14.33 0.12 -21.05
CA ASP A 233 -15.44 -0.74 -21.52
C ASP A 233 -16.71 -0.66 -20.66
N GLY A 234 -16.70 0.16 -19.60
CA GLY A 234 -17.84 0.36 -18.72
C GLY A 234 -18.14 -0.79 -17.77
N VAL A 235 -17.25 -1.79 -17.64
CA VAL A 235 -17.44 -2.91 -16.72
C VAL A 235 -17.57 -2.42 -15.29
N ILE A 236 -18.59 -2.93 -14.59
CA ILE A 236 -18.87 -2.57 -13.18
C ILE A 236 -18.01 -3.41 -12.24
N VAL A 237 -17.38 -2.71 -11.30
CA VAL A 237 -16.61 -3.28 -10.19
C VAL A 237 -17.27 -2.89 -8.88
N THR A 238 -17.69 -3.87 -8.07
CA THR A 238 -18.22 -3.62 -6.74
C THR A 238 -17.16 -3.94 -5.69
N VAL A 239 -17.01 -3.05 -4.71
CA VAL A 239 -16.08 -3.21 -3.58
C VAL A 239 -16.87 -3.11 -2.28
N ASN A 240 -16.83 -4.17 -1.48
CA ASN A 240 -17.42 -4.20 -0.14
C ASN A 240 -16.34 -4.46 0.90
N ALA A 241 -16.26 -3.60 1.90
CA ALA A 241 -15.29 -3.72 2.97
C ALA A 241 -15.94 -3.44 4.33
N ASN A 242 -15.58 -4.24 5.34
CA ASN A 242 -16.06 -4.05 6.69
C ASN A 242 -15.07 -4.67 7.69
N LEU A 243 -14.65 -3.91 8.68
CA LEU A 243 -13.68 -4.33 9.70
C LEU A 243 -14.31 -4.93 10.95
N ALA A 244 -15.66 -5.04 11.02
CA ALA A 244 -16.41 -5.50 12.18
C ALA A 244 -17.40 -6.64 11.83
N VAL A 245 -16.93 -7.66 11.09
CA VAL A 245 -17.77 -8.78 10.64
C VAL A 245 -17.53 -10.03 11.50
N HIS A 246 -18.56 -10.49 12.23
CA HIS A 246 -18.50 -11.76 12.94
C HIS A 246 -18.30 -12.93 11.97
N GLY A 247 -17.38 -13.84 12.30
CA GLY A 247 -17.03 -14.99 11.45
C GLY A 247 -15.96 -14.71 10.40
N ALA A 248 -15.60 -13.44 10.17
CA ALA A 248 -14.41 -13.11 9.40
C ALA A 248 -13.13 -13.27 10.24
N PRO A 249 -11.97 -13.50 9.63
CA PRO A 249 -10.69 -13.55 10.36
C PRO A 249 -10.31 -12.17 10.92
N PRO A 250 -9.53 -12.11 12.03
CA PRO A 250 -9.05 -10.82 12.58
C PRO A 250 -8.17 -10.04 11.61
N ALA A 251 -7.29 -10.74 10.89
CA ALA A 251 -6.56 -10.18 9.75
C ALA A 251 -7.40 -10.36 8.49
N PRO A 252 -7.71 -9.27 7.76
CA PRO A 252 -8.58 -9.36 6.61
C PRO A 252 -7.95 -10.18 5.48
N ARG A 253 -8.82 -10.81 4.68
CA ARG A 253 -8.44 -11.57 3.49
C ARG A 253 -9.15 -10.99 2.28
N ASP A 254 -8.41 -10.86 1.20
CA ASP A 254 -8.94 -10.42 -0.08
C ASP A 254 -9.79 -11.54 -0.69
N HIS A 255 -11.00 -11.20 -1.15
CA HIS A 255 -11.84 -12.07 -1.95
C HIS A 255 -12.25 -11.33 -3.22
N LEU A 256 -11.63 -11.69 -4.34
CA LEU A 256 -11.85 -11.07 -5.64
C LEU A 256 -12.43 -12.10 -6.61
N ARG A 257 -13.56 -11.78 -7.23
CA ARG A 257 -14.19 -12.59 -8.27
C ARG A 257 -14.30 -11.79 -9.56
N ILE A 258 -13.89 -12.39 -10.67
CA ILE A 258 -13.89 -11.80 -12.00
C ILE A 258 -14.73 -12.71 -12.88
N PHE A 259 -15.86 -12.20 -13.32
CA PHE A 259 -16.79 -12.95 -14.18
C PHE A 259 -16.52 -12.61 -15.65
N GLY A 260 -15.97 -13.54 -16.38
CA GLY A 260 -15.67 -13.41 -17.80
C GLY A 260 -16.50 -14.35 -18.67
N THR A 261 -16.37 -14.20 -19.97
CA THR A 261 -17.11 -15.00 -20.96
C THR A 261 -16.58 -16.43 -21.11
N GLN A 262 -15.34 -16.69 -20.70
CA GLN A 262 -14.69 -18.01 -20.81
C GLN A 262 -14.46 -18.67 -19.45
N ALA A 263 -14.20 -17.88 -18.40
CA ALA A 263 -14.00 -18.39 -17.07
C ALA A 263 -14.38 -17.34 -16.02
N THR A 264 -14.68 -17.83 -14.81
CA THR A 264 -14.67 -17.05 -13.58
C THR A 264 -13.32 -17.25 -12.90
N LEU A 265 -12.59 -16.15 -12.67
CA LEU A 265 -11.39 -16.16 -11.87
C LEU A 265 -11.74 -15.76 -10.44
N GLU A 266 -11.19 -16.46 -9.47
CA GLU A 266 -11.46 -16.21 -8.05
C GLU A 266 -10.16 -16.26 -7.25
N LEU A 267 -9.83 -15.14 -6.59
CA LEU A 267 -8.87 -15.08 -5.51
C LEU A 267 -9.63 -15.12 -4.19
N ASN A 268 -9.41 -16.12 -3.37
CA ASN A 268 -9.98 -16.19 -2.03
C ASN A 268 -8.85 -16.42 -1.00
N GLY A 269 -8.47 -15.36 -0.32
CA GLY A 269 -7.29 -15.33 0.54
C GLY A 269 -6.02 -15.60 -0.28
N ASN A 270 -5.42 -16.77 -0.07
CA ASN A 270 -4.16 -17.14 -0.74
C ASN A 270 -4.36 -18.19 -1.85
N ARG A 271 -5.60 -18.44 -2.26
CA ARG A 271 -5.92 -19.39 -3.30
C ARG A 271 -6.50 -18.68 -4.53
N LEU A 272 -5.78 -18.74 -5.63
CA LEU A 272 -6.22 -18.26 -6.95
C LEU A 272 -6.75 -19.44 -7.76
N SER A 273 -7.95 -19.32 -8.30
CA SER A 273 -8.56 -20.36 -9.11
C SER A 273 -9.27 -19.80 -10.34
N ALA A 274 -9.33 -20.60 -11.40
CA ALA A 274 -10.14 -20.37 -12.57
C ALA A 274 -11.15 -21.49 -12.72
N LYS A 275 -12.43 -21.15 -12.90
CA LYS A 275 -13.55 -22.06 -13.16
C LYS A 275 -14.11 -21.74 -14.54
N GLY A 276 -13.94 -22.68 -15.49
CA GLY A 276 -14.34 -22.52 -16.88
C GLY A 276 -13.89 -23.71 -17.72
N ASN A 277 -13.65 -23.46 -19.00
CA ASN A 277 -13.26 -24.53 -19.96
C ASN A 277 -11.96 -25.23 -19.58
N VAL A 278 -11.01 -24.50 -18.97
CA VAL A 278 -9.74 -25.03 -18.49
C VAL A 278 -9.57 -24.60 -17.01
N PRO A 279 -9.85 -25.46 -16.05
CA PRO A 279 -9.69 -25.12 -14.65
C PRO A 279 -8.20 -24.99 -14.27
N ARG A 280 -7.89 -23.99 -13.46
CA ARG A 280 -6.56 -23.77 -12.86
C ARG A 280 -6.71 -23.49 -11.38
N VAL A 281 -5.70 -23.85 -10.59
CA VAL A 281 -5.59 -23.53 -9.17
C VAL A 281 -4.13 -23.29 -8.83
N GLU A 282 -3.89 -22.17 -8.12
CA GLU A 282 -2.61 -21.84 -7.51
C GLU A 282 -2.84 -21.52 -6.04
N GLU A 283 -1.98 -22.04 -5.17
CA GLU A 283 -2.01 -21.79 -3.73
C GLU A 283 -0.72 -21.12 -3.30
N PHE A 284 -0.85 -20.12 -2.44
CA PHE A 284 0.27 -19.29 -1.99
C PHE A 284 0.41 -19.40 -0.47
N ASP A 285 1.63 -19.40 0.01
CA ASP A 285 1.91 -19.27 1.44
C ASP A 285 1.64 -17.82 1.90
N ALA A 286 0.83 -17.65 2.96
CA ALA A 286 0.35 -16.34 3.41
C ALA A 286 1.49 -15.43 3.89
N ASP A 287 2.42 -15.97 4.66
CA ASP A 287 3.52 -15.21 5.24
C ASP A 287 4.53 -14.85 4.15
N ALA A 288 4.81 -15.79 3.24
CA ALA A 288 5.67 -15.54 2.08
C ALA A 288 5.09 -14.47 1.15
N VAL A 289 3.76 -14.44 0.92
CA VAL A 289 3.10 -13.41 0.10
C VAL A 289 3.21 -12.04 0.75
N TYR A 290 3.01 -11.96 2.07
CA TYR A 290 3.02 -10.67 2.75
C TYR A 290 4.41 -10.04 2.73
N GLN A 291 5.45 -10.74 3.21
CA GLN A 291 6.83 -10.25 3.13
C GLN A 291 7.31 -10.13 1.68
N GLY A 292 6.93 -11.07 0.81
CA GLY A 292 7.29 -11.07 -0.60
C GLY A 292 6.81 -9.83 -1.35
N ALA A 293 5.72 -9.21 -0.92
CA ALA A 293 5.26 -7.94 -1.52
C ALA A 293 6.23 -6.79 -1.22
N TYR A 294 6.77 -6.70 -0.01
CA TYR A 294 7.81 -5.71 0.33
C TYR A 294 9.11 -5.99 -0.43
N ASP A 295 9.52 -7.27 -0.47
CA ASP A 295 10.71 -7.70 -1.20
C ASP A 295 10.64 -7.31 -2.68
N ALA A 296 9.49 -7.59 -3.32
CA ALA A 296 9.28 -7.29 -4.72
C ALA A 296 9.21 -5.78 -5.00
N THR A 297 8.57 -5.00 -4.11
CA THR A 297 8.48 -3.55 -4.25
C THR A 297 9.86 -2.89 -4.16
N ILE A 298 10.67 -3.29 -3.18
CA ILE A 298 12.04 -2.75 -3.00
C ILE A 298 12.96 -3.20 -4.15
N ALA A 299 12.87 -4.46 -4.59
CA ALA A 299 13.60 -4.93 -5.76
C ALA A 299 13.22 -4.13 -7.01
N HIS A 300 11.93 -3.87 -7.22
CA HIS A 300 11.42 -3.07 -8.34
C HIS A 300 11.88 -1.60 -8.28
N PHE A 301 11.90 -1.00 -7.09
CA PHE A 301 12.48 0.34 -6.90
C PHE A 301 13.94 0.37 -7.36
N LEU A 302 14.76 -0.59 -6.92
CA LEU A 302 16.15 -0.71 -7.38
C LEU A 302 16.25 -0.96 -8.88
N ASP A 303 15.37 -1.74 -9.48
CA ASP A 303 15.34 -1.93 -10.93
C ASP A 303 15.03 -0.63 -11.67
N GLY A 304 14.15 0.20 -11.12
CA GLY A 304 13.89 1.55 -11.62
C GLY A 304 15.10 2.46 -11.50
N LEU A 305 15.81 2.44 -10.36
CA LEU A 305 17.03 3.21 -10.15
C LEU A 305 18.17 2.78 -11.10
N ASP A 306 18.23 1.50 -11.44
CA ASP A 306 19.23 0.94 -12.36
C ASP A 306 18.83 1.08 -13.84
N GLY A 307 17.63 1.61 -14.13
CA GLY A 307 17.11 1.72 -15.49
C GLY A 307 16.74 0.39 -16.14
N ARG A 308 16.56 -0.67 -15.34
CA ARG A 308 16.18 -2.03 -15.80
C ARG A 308 14.68 -2.17 -16.04
N ALA A 309 13.88 -1.38 -15.33
CA ALA A 309 12.43 -1.34 -15.47
C ALA A 309 11.91 0.08 -15.24
N ALA A 310 10.75 0.42 -15.83
CA ALA A 310 10.01 1.61 -15.45
C ALA A 310 9.36 1.39 -14.06
N MET A 311 9.45 2.38 -13.17
CA MET A 311 8.78 2.32 -11.86
C MET A 311 7.27 2.32 -12.05
N GLU A 312 6.57 1.38 -11.40
CA GLU A 312 5.12 1.21 -11.59
C GLU A 312 4.28 2.20 -10.79
N THR A 313 4.68 2.52 -9.56
CA THR A 313 3.92 3.34 -8.62
C THR A 313 4.54 4.74 -8.47
N VAL A 314 4.82 5.37 -9.61
CA VAL A 314 5.31 6.76 -9.64
C VAL A 314 4.23 7.72 -9.10
N PRO A 315 4.60 8.95 -8.69
CA PRO A 315 3.66 9.92 -8.13
C PRO A 315 2.40 10.12 -8.98
N ASP A 316 2.53 10.30 -10.28
CA ASP A 316 1.39 10.51 -11.19
C ASP A 316 0.43 9.30 -11.23
N ASP A 317 0.95 8.07 -11.11
CA ASP A 317 0.10 6.88 -10.97
C ASP A 317 -0.62 6.86 -9.62
N ASN A 318 0.09 7.17 -8.54
CA ASN A 318 -0.49 7.19 -7.19
C ASN A 318 -1.54 8.29 -7.02
N LEU A 319 -1.38 9.47 -7.64
CA LEU A 319 -2.40 10.52 -7.65
C LEU A 319 -3.74 10.02 -8.19
N LYS A 320 -3.76 9.14 -9.18
CA LYS A 320 -5.00 8.56 -9.70
C LYS A 320 -5.68 7.65 -8.68
N THR A 321 -4.92 6.90 -7.89
CA THR A 321 -5.46 6.12 -6.76
C THR A 321 -6.01 7.03 -5.67
N LEU A 322 -5.29 8.08 -5.30
CA LEU A 322 -5.76 9.08 -4.32
C LEU A 322 -7.00 9.82 -4.82
N ALA A 323 -7.12 10.10 -6.12
CA ALA A 323 -8.32 10.71 -6.70
C ALA A 323 -9.55 9.82 -6.52
N LEU A 324 -9.43 8.50 -6.68
CA LEU A 324 -10.52 7.57 -6.36
C LEU A 324 -10.89 7.58 -4.88
N VAL A 325 -9.90 7.60 -3.99
CA VAL A 325 -10.13 7.72 -2.54
C VAL A 325 -10.90 9.00 -2.22
N GLU A 326 -10.49 10.14 -2.75
CA GLU A 326 -11.15 11.42 -2.53
C GLU A 326 -12.60 11.43 -3.05
N GLU A 327 -12.81 10.88 -4.24
CA GLU A 327 -14.12 10.79 -4.86
C GLU A 327 -15.08 9.87 -4.07
N ILE A 328 -14.58 8.78 -3.46
CA ILE A 328 -15.36 7.93 -2.56
C ILE A 328 -15.85 8.73 -1.36
N TYR A 329 -14.98 9.50 -0.69
CA TYR A 329 -15.40 10.34 0.43
C TYR A 329 -16.41 11.41 0.00
N ARG A 330 -16.16 12.06 -1.13
CA ARG A 330 -17.05 13.09 -1.68
C ARG A 330 -18.46 12.55 -1.98
N LEU A 331 -18.56 11.39 -2.65
CA LEU A 331 -19.85 10.80 -3.02
C LEU A 331 -20.57 10.17 -1.83
N SER A 332 -19.85 9.57 -0.90
CA SER A 332 -20.45 8.95 0.29
C SER A 332 -21.08 9.97 1.24
N ARG A 333 -20.61 11.23 1.20
CA ARG A 333 -20.96 12.31 2.14
C ARG A 333 -20.74 11.88 3.59
N PHE A 334 -19.75 11.01 3.83
CA PHE A 334 -19.43 10.56 5.18
C PHE A 334 -18.96 11.74 6.02
N ASP A 335 -19.61 11.89 7.18
CA ASP A 335 -19.26 12.89 8.19
C ASP A 335 -18.87 12.17 9.48
N PRO A 336 -17.61 12.25 9.92
CA PRO A 336 -17.17 11.60 11.16
C PRO A 336 -17.87 12.16 12.42
N GLU A 337 -18.42 13.37 12.35
CA GLU A 337 -19.16 13.98 13.47
C GLU A 337 -20.64 13.53 13.50
N TYR A 338 -21.17 12.99 12.40
CA TYR A 338 -22.53 12.49 12.32
C TYR A 338 -22.68 11.18 13.12
N LYS A 339 -23.52 11.21 14.16
CA LYS A 339 -23.97 10.00 14.85
C LYS A 339 -25.36 9.64 14.35
N PRO A 340 -25.55 8.49 13.65
CA PRO A 340 -26.88 8.02 13.32
C PRO A 340 -27.69 7.84 14.61
N ARG A 341 -28.96 8.20 14.58
CA ARG A 341 -29.91 8.09 15.71
C ARG A 341 -30.29 6.63 15.94
#